data_8752dceb2c165d1103a3bd5e99566efd
#
_entry.id   8752dceb2c165d1103a3bd5e99566efd
#
_cell.length_a   1.000
_cell.length_b   1.000
_cell.length_c   1.000
_cell.angle_alpha   90.00
_cell.angle_beta   90.00
_cell.angle_gamma   90.00
#
_symmetry.space_group_name_H-M   'P 1'
#
loop_
_entity.id
_entity.type
_entity.pdbx_description
1 polymer ?
#
loop_
_entity_poly.entity_id
_entity_poly.type
_entity_poly.pdbx_seq_one_letter_code
_entity_poly.pdbx_strand_id
1 'polypeptide(L)'
;MTKRNIEAIYPLSPMQQGMLFHSIYAPESRMYFEQLYCTLRGDLNVAAFERAWARVVERHGILRSAFSWKSLDRMMQAVHKSVTLPLEQQDWRGLSETEQAERLQAYLRADRARGFDLARAPLLRLALLRLADDTYSFVWSHHH
;
A
#
# COMPACT_ATOMS: atom_id res chain seq x y z
N MET A 1 1.70 -16.39 -11.07
CA MET A 1 1.87 -16.76 -9.65
C MET A 1 2.58 -18.10 -9.57
N THR A 2 3.76 -18.13 -9.06
CA THR A 2 4.44 -19.40 -8.79
C THR A 2 3.80 -20.03 -7.54
N LYS A 3 3.26 -21.25 -7.64
CA LYS A 3 2.67 -22.03 -6.54
C LYS A 3 3.53 -22.09 -5.26
N ARG A 4 4.83 -21.80 -5.38
CA ARG A 4 5.81 -21.86 -4.28
C ARG A 4 5.64 -20.76 -3.21
N ASN A 5 5.03 -19.62 -3.55
CA ASN A 5 4.89 -18.47 -2.61
C ASN A 5 3.48 -18.32 -2.01
N ILE A 6 2.60 -19.29 -2.20
CA ILE A 6 1.26 -19.26 -1.61
C ILE A 6 1.25 -20.02 -0.29
N GLU A 7 0.78 -19.37 0.78
CA GLU A 7 0.58 -19.96 2.10
C GLU A 7 -0.81 -20.59 2.21
N ALA A 8 -1.84 -19.86 1.77
CA ALA A 8 -3.23 -20.30 1.85
C ALA A 8 -4.09 -19.68 0.75
N ILE A 9 -5.21 -20.32 0.45
CA ILE A 9 -6.22 -19.82 -0.49
C ILE A 9 -7.58 -19.95 0.20
N TYR A 10 -8.36 -18.89 0.17
CA TYR A 10 -9.70 -18.83 0.78
C TYR A 10 -10.73 -18.28 -0.21
N PRO A 11 -12.00 -18.72 -0.14
CA PRO A 11 -13.08 -17.98 -0.78
C PRO A 11 -13.19 -16.59 -0.14
N LEU A 12 -13.70 -15.64 -0.91
CA LEU A 12 -13.98 -14.30 -0.40
C LEU A 12 -15.18 -14.32 0.55
N SER A 13 -15.11 -13.51 1.61
CA SER A 13 -16.29 -13.21 2.41
C SER A 13 -17.31 -12.40 1.57
N PRO A 14 -18.60 -12.39 1.96
CA PRO A 14 -19.60 -11.57 1.27
C PRO A 14 -19.21 -10.09 1.17
N MET A 15 -18.61 -9.54 2.22
CA MET A 15 -18.11 -8.16 2.22
C MET A 15 -17.00 -7.97 1.20
N GLN A 16 -16.00 -8.85 1.18
CA GLN A 16 -14.90 -8.81 0.20
C GLN A 16 -15.41 -8.94 -1.23
N GLN A 17 -16.43 -9.79 -1.48
CA GLN A 17 -17.04 -9.92 -2.80
C GLN A 17 -17.68 -8.61 -3.25
N GLY A 18 -18.42 -7.94 -2.37
CA GLY A 18 -19.04 -6.65 -2.67
C GLY A 18 -18.00 -5.57 -2.96
N MET A 19 -16.95 -5.48 -2.17
CA MET A 19 -15.88 -4.50 -2.36
C MET A 19 -15.09 -4.77 -3.64
N LEU A 20 -14.77 -6.02 -3.93
CA LEU A 20 -14.11 -6.41 -5.17
C LEU A 20 -14.97 -6.09 -6.39
N PHE A 21 -16.27 -6.40 -6.33
CA PHE A 21 -17.22 -6.09 -7.40
C PHE A 21 -17.22 -4.58 -7.73
N HIS A 22 -17.35 -3.72 -6.71
CA HIS A 22 -17.32 -2.27 -6.91
C HIS A 22 -15.99 -1.78 -7.47
N SER A 23 -14.87 -2.35 -6.99
CA SER A 23 -13.53 -1.98 -7.49
C SER A 23 -13.31 -2.36 -8.96
N ILE A 24 -13.91 -3.46 -9.40
CA ILE A 24 -13.84 -3.92 -10.80
C ILE A 24 -14.79 -3.12 -11.68
N TYR A 25 -16.03 -2.89 -11.22
CA TYR A 25 -17.07 -2.22 -11.98
C TYR A 25 -16.81 -0.72 -12.19
N ALA A 26 -16.25 -0.05 -11.18
CA ALA A 26 -15.96 1.37 -11.21
C ALA A 26 -14.51 1.66 -10.76
N PRO A 27 -13.50 1.23 -11.53
CA PRO A 27 -12.09 1.32 -11.12
C PRO A 27 -11.63 2.76 -10.93
N GLU A 28 -12.22 3.71 -11.65
CA GLU A 28 -11.88 5.14 -11.56
C GLU A 28 -12.40 5.79 -10.27
N SER A 29 -13.36 5.17 -9.59
CA SER A 29 -13.95 5.73 -8.36
C SER A 29 -12.95 5.74 -7.20
N ARG A 30 -11.98 4.81 -7.20
CA ARG A 30 -11.03 4.60 -6.08
C ARG A 30 -11.72 4.48 -4.73
N MET A 31 -12.93 3.90 -4.71
CA MET A 31 -13.83 3.87 -3.56
C MET A 31 -13.20 3.28 -2.30
N TYR A 32 -12.36 2.27 -2.46
CA TYR A 32 -11.69 1.58 -1.35
C TYR A 32 -10.18 1.85 -1.28
N PHE A 33 -9.73 2.94 -1.90
CA PHE A 33 -8.37 3.41 -1.78
C PHE A 33 -8.26 4.33 -0.54
N GLU A 34 -7.61 3.84 0.48
CA GLU A 34 -7.34 4.58 1.71
C GLU A 34 -5.93 5.18 1.64
N GLN A 35 -5.80 6.41 2.08
CA GLN A 35 -4.53 7.11 2.10
C GLN A 35 -4.42 7.96 3.36
N LEU A 36 -3.44 7.64 4.18
CA LEU A 36 -3.09 8.40 5.37
C LEU A 36 -1.74 9.06 5.12
N TYR A 37 -1.60 10.31 5.54
CA TYR A 37 -0.31 10.96 5.60
C TYR A 37 -0.17 11.78 6.89
N CYS A 38 1.05 11.85 7.40
CA CYS A 38 1.37 12.61 8.61
C CYS A 38 2.82 13.06 8.61
N THR A 39 3.12 14.02 9.46
CA THR A 39 4.49 14.49 9.69
C THR A 39 5.09 13.73 10.87
N LEU A 40 6.24 13.11 10.66
CA LEU A 40 7.07 12.52 11.70
C LEU A 40 8.22 13.47 12.03
N ARG A 41 8.39 13.79 13.31
CA ARG A 41 9.48 14.65 13.79
C ARG A 41 10.35 13.90 14.79
N GLY A 42 11.63 14.10 14.69
CA GLY A 42 12.65 13.49 15.52
C GLY A 42 13.69 12.73 14.71
N ASP A 43 14.61 12.11 15.39
CA ASP A 43 15.68 11.29 14.78
C ASP A 43 15.12 9.92 14.37
N LEU A 44 14.57 9.86 13.17
CA LEU A 44 13.98 8.64 12.62
C LEU A 44 15.09 7.71 12.10
N ASN A 45 15.19 6.55 12.73
CA ASN A 45 15.97 5.44 12.17
C ASN A 45 15.16 4.75 11.05
N VAL A 46 15.39 5.15 9.80
CA VAL A 46 14.66 4.66 8.63
C VAL A 46 14.77 3.14 8.46
N ALA A 47 15.96 2.57 8.71
CA ALA A 47 16.15 1.12 8.62
C ALA A 47 15.33 0.36 9.68
N ALA A 48 15.24 0.89 10.89
CA ALA A 48 14.39 0.31 11.94
C ALA A 48 12.90 0.45 11.61
N PHE A 49 12.49 1.59 11.05
CA PHE A 49 11.13 1.82 10.57
C PHE A 49 10.73 0.81 9.48
N GLU A 50 11.59 0.60 8.50
CA GLU A 50 11.37 -0.37 7.43
C GLU A 50 11.26 -1.81 7.98
N ARG A 51 12.16 -2.20 8.89
CA ARG A 51 12.10 -3.52 9.54
C ARG A 51 10.82 -3.71 10.36
N ALA A 52 10.38 -2.67 11.05
CA ALA A 52 9.13 -2.72 11.84
C ALA A 52 7.91 -2.96 10.94
N TRP A 53 7.81 -2.24 9.83
CA TRP A 53 6.75 -2.47 8.84
C TRP A 53 6.83 -3.85 8.19
N ALA A 54 8.02 -4.30 7.84
CA ALA A 54 8.23 -5.65 7.31
C ALA A 54 7.72 -6.73 8.29
N ARG A 55 7.98 -6.56 9.59
CA ARG A 55 7.46 -7.44 10.64
C ARG A 55 5.94 -7.40 10.76
N VAL A 56 5.32 -6.23 10.65
CA VAL A 56 3.86 -6.10 10.64
C VAL A 56 3.27 -6.86 9.47
N VAL A 57 3.82 -6.68 8.27
CA VAL A 57 3.37 -7.38 7.06
C VAL A 57 3.58 -8.90 7.16
N GLU A 58 4.71 -9.33 7.69
CA GLU A 58 4.99 -10.76 7.92
C GLU A 58 3.97 -11.37 8.89
N ARG A 59 3.63 -10.67 9.96
CA ARG A 59 2.71 -11.16 11.00
C ARG A 59 1.27 -11.26 10.53
N HIS A 60 0.83 -10.35 9.66
CA HIS A 60 -0.57 -10.23 9.27
C HIS A 60 -0.81 -10.71 7.83
N GLY A 61 -1.39 -11.91 7.69
CA GLY A 61 -1.68 -12.51 6.38
C GLY A 61 -2.53 -11.64 5.47
N ILE A 62 -3.46 -10.84 6.04
CA ILE A 62 -4.29 -9.92 5.26
C ILE A 62 -3.45 -8.91 4.47
N LEU A 63 -2.31 -8.47 4.98
CA LEU A 63 -1.40 -7.55 4.30
C LEU A 63 -0.58 -8.23 3.20
N ARG A 64 -0.65 -9.56 3.11
CA ARG A 64 0.03 -10.39 2.11
C ARG A 64 -0.97 -11.05 1.15
N SER A 65 -2.21 -10.59 1.15
CA SER A 65 -3.29 -11.17 0.35
C SER A 65 -3.45 -10.46 -0.99
N ALA A 66 -3.82 -11.24 -2.01
CA ALA A 66 -4.22 -10.76 -3.33
C ALA A 66 -5.47 -11.54 -3.78
N PHE A 67 -6.16 -11.02 -4.79
CA PHE A 67 -7.46 -11.54 -5.22
C PHE A 67 -7.40 -12.12 -6.64
N SER A 68 -8.19 -13.15 -6.89
CA SER A 68 -8.32 -13.78 -8.20
C SER A 68 -9.79 -13.98 -8.54
N TRP A 69 -10.20 -13.52 -9.73
CA TRP A 69 -11.59 -13.57 -10.20
C TRP A 69 -11.73 -13.91 -11.68
N LYS A 70 -10.62 -13.85 -12.46
CA LYS A 70 -10.68 -13.90 -13.93
C LYS A 70 -10.75 -15.31 -14.53
N SER A 71 -10.35 -16.32 -13.78
CA SER A 71 -10.19 -17.68 -14.30
C SER A 71 -10.80 -18.77 -13.40
N LEU A 72 -11.61 -18.37 -12.43
CA LEU A 72 -12.20 -19.27 -11.44
C LEU A 72 -13.72 -19.08 -11.42
N ASP A 73 -14.46 -20.18 -11.26
CA ASP A 73 -15.91 -20.14 -11.02
C ASP A 73 -16.27 -19.41 -9.72
N ARG A 74 -15.28 -19.13 -8.88
CA ARG A 74 -15.42 -18.43 -7.63
C ARG A 74 -14.31 -17.40 -7.44
N MET A 75 -14.67 -16.27 -6.83
CA MET A 75 -13.70 -15.28 -6.38
C MET A 75 -12.93 -15.82 -5.19
N MET A 76 -11.60 -15.80 -5.28
CA MET A 76 -10.70 -16.34 -4.25
C MET A 76 -9.67 -15.31 -3.83
N GLN A 77 -9.20 -15.41 -2.59
CA GLN A 77 -8.03 -14.70 -2.08
C GLN A 77 -6.88 -15.66 -1.85
N ALA A 78 -5.69 -15.24 -2.20
CA ALA A 78 -4.45 -15.97 -1.97
C ALA A 78 -3.58 -15.20 -0.98
N VAL A 79 -3.24 -15.84 0.13
CA VAL A 79 -2.27 -15.33 1.10
C VAL A 79 -0.88 -15.76 0.67
N HIS A 80 0.03 -14.81 0.48
CA HIS A 80 1.41 -15.09 0.12
C HIS A 80 2.24 -15.38 1.37
N LYS A 81 3.23 -16.28 1.27
CA LYS A 81 4.19 -16.56 2.35
C LYS A 81 5.05 -15.34 2.66
N SER A 82 5.46 -14.63 1.61
CA SER A 82 6.26 -13.42 1.71
C SER A 82 5.92 -12.46 0.60
N VAL A 83 6.05 -11.18 0.89
CA VAL A 83 5.93 -10.07 -0.06
C VAL A 83 7.04 -9.06 0.20
N THR A 84 7.43 -8.31 -0.83
CA THR A 84 8.36 -7.21 -0.68
C THR A 84 7.59 -5.98 -0.22
N LEU A 85 8.00 -5.36 0.89
CA LEU A 85 7.41 -4.12 1.39
C LEU A 85 7.72 -2.96 0.42
N PRO A 86 6.72 -2.33 -0.19
CA PRO A 86 6.94 -1.17 -1.05
C PRO A 86 7.14 0.09 -0.18
N LEU A 87 8.38 0.44 0.09
CA LEU A 87 8.75 1.67 0.78
C LEU A 87 9.56 2.56 -0.18
N GLU A 88 8.95 3.66 -0.60
CA GLU A 88 9.62 4.71 -1.38
C GLU A 88 10.27 5.72 -0.44
N GLN A 89 11.46 6.18 -0.78
CA GLN A 89 12.17 7.22 -0.04
C GLN A 89 12.58 8.32 -1.01
N GLN A 90 12.27 9.57 -0.64
CA GLN A 90 12.72 10.76 -1.38
C GLN A 90 13.32 11.77 -0.41
N ASP A 91 14.31 12.53 -0.87
CA ASP A 91 14.93 13.62 -0.11
C ASP A 91 14.53 14.97 -0.72
N TRP A 92 13.72 15.70 0.03
CA TRP A 92 13.21 17.02 -0.36
C TRP A 92 13.81 18.16 0.46
N ARG A 93 14.90 17.92 1.17
CA ARG A 93 15.53 18.94 2.06
C ARG A 93 15.99 20.19 1.33
N GLY A 94 16.32 20.09 0.03
CA GLY A 94 16.72 21.24 -0.76
C GLY A 94 15.58 22.10 -1.29
N LEU A 95 14.33 21.72 -1.07
CA LEU A 95 13.16 22.45 -1.55
C LEU A 95 12.65 23.42 -0.48
N SER A 96 12.03 24.53 -0.93
CA SER A 96 11.29 25.43 -0.03
C SER A 96 10.06 24.74 0.56
N GLU A 97 9.53 25.27 1.67
CA GLU A 97 8.30 24.75 2.28
C GLU A 97 7.12 24.74 1.30
N THR A 98 7.00 25.77 0.47
CA THR A 98 5.96 25.87 -0.56
C THR A 98 6.12 24.75 -1.60
N GLU A 99 7.33 24.57 -2.11
CA GLU A 99 7.62 23.49 -3.08
C GLU A 99 7.40 22.10 -2.48
N GLN A 100 7.75 21.89 -1.21
CA GLN A 100 7.49 20.63 -0.50
C GLN A 100 5.99 20.37 -0.37
N ALA A 101 5.19 21.38 -0.01
CA ALA A 101 3.74 21.27 0.10
C ALA A 101 3.08 20.95 -1.26
N GLU A 102 3.47 21.64 -2.32
CA GLU A 102 2.96 21.41 -3.67
C GLU A 102 3.34 19.99 -4.17
N ARG A 103 4.57 19.58 -3.92
CA ARG A 103 5.07 18.26 -4.31
C ARG A 103 4.38 17.13 -3.54
N LEU A 104 4.07 17.34 -2.26
CA LEU A 104 3.28 16.39 -1.47
C LEU A 104 1.88 16.23 -2.06
N GLN A 105 1.19 17.32 -2.38
CA GLN A 105 -0.14 17.24 -2.99
C GLN A 105 -0.11 16.53 -4.35
N ALA A 106 0.91 16.79 -5.16
CA ALA A 106 1.10 16.10 -6.43
C ALA A 106 1.37 14.60 -6.23
N TYR A 107 2.19 14.25 -5.24
CA TYR A 107 2.46 12.85 -4.87
C TYR A 107 1.19 12.12 -4.45
N LEU A 108 0.40 12.71 -3.55
CA LEU A 108 -0.84 12.12 -3.06
C LEU A 108 -1.85 11.89 -4.19
N ARG A 109 -1.99 12.85 -5.11
CA ARG A 109 -2.87 12.70 -6.28
C ARG A 109 -2.39 11.58 -7.22
N ALA A 110 -1.09 11.55 -7.52
CA ALA A 110 -0.50 10.53 -8.40
C ALA A 110 -0.61 9.13 -7.80
N ASP A 111 -0.39 8.99 -6.50
CA ASP A 111 -0.51 7.73 -5.78
C ASP A 111 -1.96 7.20 -5.79
N ARG A 112 -2.94 8.07 -5.55
CA ARG A 112 -4.36 7.74 -5.65
C ARG A 112 -4.75 7.34 -7.07
N ALA A 113 -4.31 8.09 -8.07
CA ALA A 113 -4.57 7.77 -9.48
C ALA A 113 -3.97 6.41 -9.88
N ARG A 114 -2.80 6.07 -9.36
CA ARG A 114 -2.16 4.77 -9.57
C ARG A 114 -2.99 3.61 -9.03
N GLY A 115 -3.64 3.78 -7.88
CA GLY A 115 -4.46 2.73 -7.25
C GLY A 115 -3.66 1.47 -6.93
N PHE A 116 -4.35 0.33 -6.92
CA PHE A 116 -3.77 -0.99 -6.71
C PHE A 116 -4.25 -1.98 -7.76
N ASP A 117 -3.35 -2.85 -8.22
CA ASP A 117 -3.72 -4.08 -8.93
C ASP A 117 -4.09 -5.14 -7.89
N LEU A 118 -5.38 -5.40 -7.73
CA LEU A 118 -5.90 -6.31 -6.69
C LEU A 118 -5.43 -7.76 -6.85
N ALA A 119 -4.88 -8.11 -8.02
CA ALA A 119 -4.28 -9.43 -8.25
C ALA A 119 -2.83 -9.55 -7.77
N ARG A 120 -2.24 -8.47 -7.22
CA ARG A 120 -0.84 -8.42 -6.81
C ARG A 120 -0.69 -7.96 -5.37
N ALA A 121 -0.24 -8.85 -4.49
CA ALA A 121 0.15 -8.49 -3.12
C ALA A 121 1.54 -7.82 -3.08
N PRO A 122 1.80 -6.94 -2.12
CA PRO A 122 0.87 -6.42 -1.11
C PRO A 122 -0.04 -5.32 -1.67
N LEU A 123 -1.22 -5.15 -1.08
CA LEU A 123 -2.16 -4.08 -1.41
C LEU A 123 -1.96 -2.87 -0.50
N LEU A 124 -0.71 -2.51 -0.28
CA LEU A 124 -0.28 -1.33 0.46
C LEU A 124 1.00 -0.75 -0.16
N ARG A 125 1.21 0.55 0.07
CA ARG A 125 2.45 1.26 -0.26
C ARG A 125 2.77 2.25 0.85
N LEU A 126 4.06 2.42 1.09
CA LEU A 126 4.59 3.38 2.04
C LEU A 126 5.53 4.35 1.33
N ALA A 127 5.58 5.59 1.81
CA ALA A 127 6.58 6.56 1.40
C ALA A 127 7.09 7.37 2.59
N LEU A 128 8.37 7.63 2.60
CA LEU A 128 9.05 8.57 3.49
C LEU A 128 9.67 9.67 2.64
N LEU A 129 9.18 10.89 2.82
CA LEU A 129 9.59 12.08 2.08
C LEU A 129 10.31 12.98 3.07
N ARG A 130 11.65 13.05 3.00
CA ARG A 130 12.46 13.78 3.97
C ARG A 130 12.40 15.28 3.70
N LEU A 131 11.84 16.03 4.64
CA LEU A 131 11.62 17.47 4.53
C LEU A 131 12.76 18.29 5.17
N ALA A 132 13.31 17.79 6.27
CA ALA A 132 14.44 18.35 7.02
C ALA A 132 15.25 17.21 7.63
N ASP A 133 16.33 17.52 8.32
CA ASP A 133 17.20 16.50 8.93
C ASP A 133 16.44 15.60 9.92
N ASP A 134 15.47 16.18 10.63
CA ASP A 134 14.65 15.53 11.66
C ASP A 134 13.16 15.50 11.34
N THR A 135 12.77 15.74 10.08
CA THR A 135 11.36 15.84 9.70
C THR A 135 11.08 15.10 8.41
N TYR A 136 10.06 14.25 8.46
CA TYR A 136 9.59 13.44 7.33
C TYR A 136 8.08 13.61 7.14
N SER A 137 7.63 13.59 5.89
CA SER A 137 6.25 13.27 5.57
C SER A 137 6.15 11.78 5.32
N PHE A 138 5.29 11.10 6.07
CA PHE A 138 5.00 9.68 5.91
C PHE A 138 3.67 9.51 5.21
N VAL A 139 3.64 8.70 4.17
CA VAL A 139 2.42 8.35 3.43
C VAL A 139 2.22 6.84 3.49
N TRP A 140 1.02 6.44 3.88
CA TRP A 140 0.58 5.06 3.87
C TRP A 140 -0.70 4.94 3.06
N SER A 141 -0.63 4.21 1.97
CA SER A 141 -1.77 3.92 1.10
C SER A 141 -2.06 2.44 1.12
N HIS A 142 -3.34 2.07 1.18
CA HIS A 142 -3.75 0.67 1.14
C HIS A 142 -5.15 0.54 0.52
N HIS A 143 -5.46 -0.66 0.04
CA HIS A 143 -6.82 -1.03 -0.30
C HIS A 143 -7.55 -1.47 0.98
N HIS A 144 -8.77 -0.99 1.16
CA HIS A 144 -9.60 -1.30 2.35
C HIS A 144 -10.02 -2.75 2.41
#